data_ffb7092235ebfc286ad5a2fc695a8990
#
_entry.id   ffb7092235ebfc286ad5a2fc695a8990
#
_cell.length_a   1.000
_cell.length_b   1.000
_cell.length_c   1.000
_cell.angle_alpha   90.00
_cell.angle_beta   90.00
_cell.angle_gamma   90.00
#
_symmetry.space_group_name_H-M   'P 1'
#
loop_
_entity.id
_entity.type
_entity.pdbx_description
1 polymer ?
#
loop_
_entity_poly.entity_id
_entity_poly.type
_entity_poly.pdbx_seq_one_letter_code
_entity_poly.pdbx_strand_id
1 'polypeptide(L)'
;MKISIVGPGLMPIPPKGWGAVESLIWDMANALKALGHSVQIINTTDGNKVLAAIEEYNPDFVHINYDDFIVIYPHINKPKAMTSHFGYLERPDMMSGYVNIFNKFGELKPNVFCLSEGIKTVYKIFSDFPVEKLFVTPNGVNIDAFNFKEDPEHPHRSMYLAKVDYRKRQHLFQNIESLWFAG
;
A
#
# COMPACT_ATOMS: atom_id res chain seq x y z
N MET A 1 -21.96 3.01 2.31
CA MET A 1 -21.09 4.21 2.29
C MET A 1 -20.55 4.44 0.88
N LYS A 2 -20.29 5.69 0.53
CA LYS A 2 -19.51 6.07 -0.66
C LYS A 2 -18.03 6.19 -0.28
N ILE A 3 -17.16 5.47 -0.93
CA ILE A 3 -15.73 5.41 -0.61
C ILE A 3 -14.92 5.78 -1.85
N SER A 4 -13.97 6.71 -1.72
CA SER A 4 -12.96 6.98 -2.75
C SER A 4 -11.64 6.34 -2.33
N ILE A 5 -11.07 5.52 -3.23
CA ILE A 5 -9.75 4.93 -3.06
C ILE A 5 -8.81 5.61 -4.05
N VAL A 6 -7.76 6.25 -3.54
CA VAL A 6 -6.78 6.98 -4.36
C VAL A 6 -5.55 6.11 -4.54
N GLY A 7 -5.22 5.78 -5.78
CA GLY A 7 -4.05 5.02 -6.18
C GLY A 7 -2.91 5.93 -6.66
N PRO A 8 -1.71 5.36 -6.91
CA PRO A 8 -0.51 6.11 -7.26
C PRO A 8 -0.53 6.73 -8.67
N GLY A 9 -1.40 6.26 -9.57
CA GLY A 9 -1.47 6.77 -10.94
C GLY A 9 -0.32 6.33 -11.86
N LEU A 10 0.56 5.46 -11.37
CA LEU A 10 1.75 5.03 -12.11
C LEU A 10 1.46 3.86 -13.06
N MET A 11 0.52 3.02 -12.72
CA MET A 11 0.10 1.85 -13.50
C MET A 11 -1.42 1.76 -13.53
N PRO A 12 -2.03 1.07 -14.51
CA PRO A 12 -3.49 0.89 -14.56
C PRO A 12 -3.98 0.06 -13.36
N ILE A 13 -5.23 0.30 -12.95
CA ILE A 13 -5.95 -0.51 -11.96
C ILE A 13 -7.20 -1.12 -12.62
N PRO A 14 -7.33 -2.45 -12.74
CA PRO A 14 -6.36 -3.48 -12.34
C PRO A 14 -5.07 -3.43 -13.19
N PRO A 15 -3.92 -3.87 -12.63
CA PRO A 15 -2.67 -3.85 -13.37
C PRO A 15 -2.66 -4.95 -14.46
N LYS A 16 -1.92 -4.68 -15.54
CA LYS A 16 -1.63 -5.68 -16.57
C LYS A 16 -0.27 -6.33 -16.26
N GLY A 17 -0.30 -7.45 -15.56
CA GLY A 17 0.91 -8.13 -15.10
C GLY A 17 1.25 -7.79 -13.65
N TRP A 18 2.43 -7.25 -13.37
CA TRP A 18 2.83 -6.86 -12.01
C TRP A 18 2.26 -5.48 -11.61
N GLY A 19 2.11 -5.26 -10.31
CA GLY A 19 1.57 -4.03 -9.73
C GLY A 19 0.94 -4.33 -8.37
N ALA A 20 1.78 -4.43 -7.32
CA ALA A 20 1.33 -4.91 -6.01
C ALA A 20 0.30 -3.97 -5.36
N VAL A 21 0.55 -2.66 -5.36
CA VAL A 21 -0.36 -1.68 -4.76
C VAL A 21 -1.64 -1.58 -5.58
N GLU A 22 -1.52 -1.60 -6.91
CA GLU A 22 -2.65 -1.56 -7.83
C GLU A 22 -3.55 -2.79 -7.70
N SER A 23 -2.97 -3.98 -7.52
CA SER A 23 -3.72 -5.21 -7.23
C SER A 23 -4.45 -5.13 -5.90
N LEU A 24 -3.78 -4.66 -4.85
CA LEU A 24 -4.40 -4.47 -3.53
C LEU A 24 -5.57 -3.47 -3.58
N ILE A 25 -5.43 -2.37 -4.31
CA ILE A 25 -6.50 -1.38 -4.50
C ILE A 25 -7.69 -2.02 -5.23
N TRP A 26 -7.42 -2.78 -6.28
CA TRP A 26 -8.46 -3.46 -7.05
C TRP A 26 -9.24 -4.48 -6.21
N ASP A 27 -8.52 -5.35 -5.48
CA ASP A 27 -9.13 -6.38 -4.65
C ASP A 27 -9.91 -5.75 -3.49
N MET A 28 -9.37 -4.74 -2.83
CA MET A 28 -10.06 -3.99 -1.78
C MET A 28 -11.33 -3.31 -2.31
N ALA A 29 -11.26 -2.69 -3.48
CA ALA A 29 -12.43 -2.04 -4.08
C ALA A 29 -13.54 -3.05 -4.37
N ASN A 30 -13.20 -4.23 -4.89
CA ASN A 30 -14.16 -5.28 -5.17
C ASN A 30 -14.75 -5.89 -3.90
N ALA A 31 -13.94 -6.12 -2.87
CA ALA A 31 -14.40 -6.60 -1.58
C ALA A 31 -15.37 -5.60 -0.91
N LEU A 32 -15.06 -4.30 -0.94
CA LEU A 32 -15.95 -3.26 -0.42
C LEU A 32 -17.26 -3.16 -1.21
N LYS A 33 -17.22 -3.32 -2.54
CA LYS A 33 -18.44 -3.38 -3.35
C LYS A 33 -19.30 -4.60 -3.01
N ALA A 34 -18.68 -5.76 -2.80
CA ALA A 34 -19.38 -6.98 -2.36
C ALA A 34 -20.05 -6.82 -0.98
N LEU A 35 -19.48 -5.96 -0.11
CA LEU A 35 -20.06 -5.57 1.16
C LEU A 35 -21.16 -4.48 1.05
N GLY A 36 -21.55 -4.10 -0.16
CA GLY A 36 -22.62 -3.14 -0.42
C GLY A 36 -22.19 -1.67 -0.37
N HIS A 37 -20.89 -1.36 -0.44
CA HIS A 37 -20.40 0.01 -0.54
C HIS A 37 -20.35 0.48 -2.00
N SER A 38 -20.56 1.79 -2.21
CA SER A 38 -20.29 2.44 -3.50
C SER A 38 -18.83 2.88 -3.52
N VAL A 39 -18.03 2.36 -4.45
CA VAL A 39 -16.58 2.59 -4.47
C VAL A 39 -16.14 3.22 -5.79
N GLN A 40 -15.46 4.36 -5.69
CA GLN A 40 -14.71 5.00 -6.76
C GLN A 40 -13.21 4.72 -6.59
N ILE A 41 -12.52 4.41 -7.69
CA ILE A 41 -11.06 4.39 -7.74
C ILE A 41 -10.58 5.63 -8.49
N ILE A 42 -9.74 6.44 -7.86
CA ILE A 42 -9.09 7.60 -8.46
C ILE A 42 -7.62 7.24 -8.67
N ASN A 43 -7.18 7.12 -9.92
CA ASN A 43 -5.84 6.65 -10.26
C ASN A 43 -5.15 7.62 -11.22
N THR A 44 -4.52 8.63 -10.68
CA THR A 44 -3.78 9.68 -11.39
C THR A 44 -2.65 10.20 -10.52
N THR A 45 -1.57 10.70 -11.14
CA THR A 45 -0.46 11.38 -10.45
C THR A 45 -0.74 12.86 -10.15
N ASP A 46 -1.81 13.41 -10.69
CA ASP A 46 -2.18 14.82 -10.56
C ASP A 46 -3.06 15.03 -9.33
N GLY A 47 -2.51 15.67 -8.28
CA GLY A 47 -3.21 15.96 -7.04
C GLY A 47 -4.46 16.84 -7.22
N ASN A 48 -4.48 17.76 -8.17
CA ASN A 48 -5.64 18.60 -8.44
C ASN A 48 -6.79 17.78 -9.03
N LYS A 49 -6.48 16.81 -9.91
CA LYS A 49 -7.48 15.87 -10.42
C LYS A 49 -8.02 14.95 -9.34
N VAL A 50 -7.16 14.54 -8.40
CA VAL A 50 -7.60 13.77 -7.21
C VAL A 50 -8.62 14.58 -6.41
N LEU A 51 -8.29 15.83 -6.07
CA LEU A 51 -9.19 16.70 -5.29
C LEU A 51 -10.52 16.95 -6.02
N ALA A 52 -10.49 17.27 -7.31
CA ALA A 52 -11.68 17.48 -8.11
C ALA A 52 -12.58 16.21 -8.17
N ALA A 53 -11.99 15.05 -8.37
CA ALA A 53 -12.74 13.78 -8.39
C ALA A 53 -13.36 13.42 -7.03
N ILE A 54 -12.69 13.74 -5.92
CA ILE A 54 -13.23 13.58 -4.56
C ILE A 54 -14.43 14.53 -4.36
N GLU A 55 -14.31 15.78 -4.77
CA GLU A 55 -15.37 16.77 -4.64
C GLU A 55 -16.60 16.36 -5.46
N GLU A 56 -16.42 15.99 -6.71
CA GLU A 56 -17.50 15.56 -7.62
C GLU A 56 -18.23 14.32 -7.08
N TYR A 57 -17.49 13.30 -6.64
CA TYR A 57 -18.06 12.06 -6.13
C TYR A 57 -18.70 12.24 -4.77
N ASN A 58 -18.21 13.18 -3.97
CA ASN A 58 -18.65 13.48 -2.60
C ASN A 58 -18.72 12.23 -1.70
N PRO A 59 -17.56 11.56 -1.42
CA PRO A 59 -17.53 10.33 -0.63
C PRO A 59 -17.77 10.57 0.85
N ASP A 60 -18.15 9.51 1.57
CA ASP A 60 -18.22 9.48 3.03
C ASP A 60 -16.82 9.27 3.64
N PHE A 61 -15.91 8.62 2.89
CA PHE A 61 -14.54 8.31 3.32
C PHE A 61 -13.57 8.30 2.14
N VAL A 62 -12.34 8.79 2.37
CA VAL A 62 -11.25 8.78 1.38
C VAL A 62 -10.08 7.95 1.91
N HIS A 63 -9.67 6.93 1.16
CA HIS A 63 -8.50 6.11 1.43
C HIS A 63 -7.39 6.39 0.41
N ILE A 64 -6.25 6.91 0.86
CA ILE A 64 -5.12 7.28 0.01
C ILE A 64 -4.03 6.20 0.13
N ASN A 65 -3.62 5.62 -1.00
CA ASN A 65 -2.62 4.55 -1.09
C ASN A 65 -1.32 5.01 -1.76
N TYR A 66 -0.99 6.29 -1.68
CA TYR A 66 0.23 6.84 -2.26
C TYR A 66 0.78 7.96 -1.39
N ASP A 67 2.02 7.79 -0.91
CA ASP A 67 2.63 8.66 0.09
C ASP A 67 2.84 10.10 -0.39
N ASP A 68 3.13 10.32 -1.70
CA ASP A 68 3.32 11.65 -2.27
C ASP A 68 2.06 12.52 -2.13
N PHE A 69 0.88 11.90 -2.03
CA PHE A 69 -0.37 12.61 -1.80
C PHE A 69 -0.56 13.11 -0.36
N ILE A 70 0.43 12.94 0.52
CA ILE A 70 0.43 13.61 1.82
C ILE A 70 0.28 15.13 1.68
N VAL A 71 0.78 15.71 0.58
CA VAL A 71 0.70 17.16 0.32
C VAL A 71 -0.72 17.65 0.06
N ILE A 72 -1.60 16.81 -0.48
CA ILE A 72 -3.01 17.16 -0.69
C ILE A 72 -3.92 16.75 0.47
N TYR A 73 -3.40 15.96 1.41
CA TYR A 73 -4.17 15.47 2.56
C TYR A 73 -4.89 16.60 3.32
N PRO A 74 -4.28 17.76 3.62
CA PRO A 74 -4.97 18.87 4.32
C PRO A 74 -6.16 19.45 3.53
N HIS A 75 -6.13 19.35 2.21
CA HIS A 75 -7.16 19.93 1.34
C HIS A 75 -8.38 19.04 1.12
N ILE A 76 -8.34 17.79 1.60
CA ILE A 76 -9.49 16.89 1.53
C ILE A 76 -10.38 17.10 2.75
N ASN A 77 -11.54 17.68 2.56
CA ASN A 77 -12.48 17.99 3.64
C ASN A 77 -13.49 16.84 3.90
N LYS A 78 -12.96 15.62 4.06
CA LYS A 78 -13.72 14.39 4.32
C LYS A 78 -13.00 13.54 5.36
N PRO A 79 -13.69 12.63 6.06
CA PRO A 79 -13.03 11.56 6.81
C PRO A 79 -12.06 10.81 5.90
N LYS A 80 -10.81 10.66 6.35
CA LYS A 80 -9.73 10.14 5.49
C LYS A 80 -8.66 9.44 6.26
N ALA A 81 -7.97 8.51 5.58
CA ALA A 81 -6.76 7.86 6.06
C ALA A 81 -5.80 7.59 4.90
N MET A 82 -4.54 7.31 5.24
CA MET A 82 -3.51 6.93 4.29
C MET A 82 -2.97 5.54 4.62
N THR A 83 -2.62 4.76 3.59
CA THR A 83 -1.77 3.58 3.75
C THR A 83 -0.42 3.89 3.10
N SER A 84 0.65 3.80 3.88
CA SER A 84 2.01 3.84 3.34
C SER A 84 2.47 2.43 3.00
N HIS A 85 2.85 2.24 1.73
CA HIS A 85 3.45 1.00 1.22
C HIS A 85 4.98 1.08 1.16
N PHE A 86 5.56 2.18 1.63
CA PHE A 86 6.99 2.43 1.55
C PHE A 86 7.70 2.10 2.86
N GLY A 87 8.78 1.33 2.77
CA GLY A 87 9.63 1.01 3.92
C GLY A 87 10.69 2.08 4.16
N TYR A 88 10.36 3.17 4.81
CA TYR A 88 11.27 4.31 5.02
C TYR A 88 12.61 3.94 5.65
N LEU A 89 12.62 3.00 6.60
CA LEU A 89 13.87 2.54 7.24
C LEU A 89 14.66 1.54 6.40
N GLU A 90 14.03 0.91 5.41
CA GLU A 90 14.66 -0.08 4.55
C GLU A 90 15.43 0.53 3.37
N ARG A 91 15.27 1.83 3.15
CA ARG A 91 15.82 2.55 2.00
C ARG A 91 16.59 3.80 2.43
N PRO A 92 17.64 3.66 3.25
CA PRO A 92 18.47 4.80 3.65
C PRO A 92 19.20 5.46 2.45
N ASP A 93 19.42 4.70 1.38
CA ASP A 93 19.99 5.17 0.11
C ASP A 93 19.07 6.13 -0.66
N MET A 94 17.76 6.03 -0.47
CA MET A 94 16.75 6.90 -1.10
C MET A 94 16.21 7.97 -0.14
N MET A 95 16.77 8.08 1.06
CA MET A 95 16.24 8.97 2.11
C MET A 95 16.17 10.44 1.69
N SER A 96 17.05 10.94 0.80
CA SER A 96 17.03 12.35 0.41
C SER A 96 15.71 12.80 -0.24
N GLY A 97 15.03 11.92 -0.99
CA GLY A 97 13.70 12.21 -1.56
C GLY A 97 12.55 11.91 -0.59
N TYR A 98 12.64 10.79 0.13
CA TYR A 98 11.56 10.28 0.97
C TYR A 98 11.56 10.82 2.39
N VAL A 99 12.67 11.38 2.90
CA VAL A 99 12.72 12.06 4.20
C VAL A 99 11.70 13.19 4.27
N ASN A 100 11.57 13.97 3.21
CA ASN A 100 10.63 15.09 3.18
C ASN A 100 9.17 14.60 3.26
N ILE A 101 8.87 13.46 2.62
CA ILE A 101 7.53 12.84 2.69
C ILE A 101 7.29 12.32 4.11
N PHE A 102 8.23 11.59 4.69
CA PHE A 102 8.13 11.09 6.06
C PHE A 102 7.98 12.22 7.09
N ASN A 103 8.75 13.31 6.92
CA ASN A 103 8.62 14.50 7.77
C ASN A 103 7.22 15.14 7.64
N LYS A 104 6.65 15.17 6.42
CA LYS A 104 5.27 15.64 6.23
C LYS A 104 4.23 14.77 6.94
N PHE A 105 4.43 13.46 6.99
CA PHE A 105 3.60 12.60 7.85
C PHE A 105 3.72 12.99 9.33
N GLY A 106 4.95 13.25 9.81
CA GLY A 106 5.20 13.71 11.17
C GLY A 106 4.59 15.07 11.49
N GLU A 107 4.57 15.99 10.53
CA GLU A 107 3.96 17.34 10.67
C GLU A 107 2.42 17.27 10.67
N LEU A 108 1.84 16.58 9.69
CA LEU A 108 0.40 16.57 9.44
C LEU A 108 -0.35 15.55 10.29
N LYS A 109 0.35 14.51 10.76
CA LYS A 109 -0.21 13.43 11.60
C LYS A 109 -1.55 12.91 11.06
N PRO A 110 -1.59 12.39 9.80
CA PRO A 110 -2.80 11.82 9.23
C PRO A 110 -3.25 10.58 10.01
N ASN A 111 -4.46 10.08 9.77
CA ASN A 111 -4.80 8.71 10.13
C ASN A 111 -4.02 7.77 9.20
N VAL A 112 -3.27 6.81 9.75
CA VAL A 112 -2.43 5.89 8.97
C VAL A 112 -2.83 4.45 9.22
N PHE A 113 -3.14 3.74 8.14
CA PHE A 113 -3.21 2.29 8.14
C PHE A 113 -1.79 1.74 7.98
N CYS A 114 -1.26 1.16 9.05
CA CYS A 114 0.06 0.57 9.12
C CYS A 114 0.00 -0.90 8.72
N LEU A 115 0.83 -1.35 7.79
CA LEU A 115 0.82 -2.73 7.30
C LEU A 115 1.31 -3.75 8.34
N SER A 116 1.97 -3.29 9.40
CA SER A 116 2.45 -4.12 10.50
C SER A 116 2.65 -3.31 11.77
N GLU A 117 2.78 -3.99 12.91
CA GLU A 117 3.19 -3.38 14.19
C GLU A 117 4.58 -2.73 14.08
N GLY A 118 5.48 -3.30 13.27
CA GLY A 118 6.80 -2.70 13.00
C GLY A 118 6.67 -1.32 12.38
N ILE A 119 5.84 -1.15 11.33
CA ILE A 119 5.58 0.15 10.69
C ILE A 119 4.95 1.13 11.68
N LYS A 120 3.97 0.70 12.47
CA LYS A 120 3.38 1.52 13.54
C LYS A 120 4.43 2.02 14.53
N THR A 121 5.35 1.14 14.93
CA THR A 121 6.45 1.48 15.82
C THR A 121 7.39 2.52 15.22
N VAL A 122 7.66 2.44 13.89
CA VAL A 122 8.47 3.43 13.17
C VAL A 122 7.87 4.82 13.29
N TYR A 123 6.58 4.98 12.97
CA TYR A 123 5.90 6.27 13.09
C TYR A 123 5.92 6.80 14.54
N LYS A 124 5.68 5.93 15.51
CA LYS A 124 5.68 6.29 16.93
C LYS A 124 7.04 6.80 17.42
N ILE A 125 8.13 6.10 17.06
CA ILE A 125 9.48 6.42 17.58
C ILE A 125 10.11 7.60 16.85
N PHE A 126 10.01 7.65 15.51
CA PHE A 126 10.76 8.61 14.71
C PHE A 126 10.03 9.91 14.40
N SER A 127 8.71 9.97 14.66
CA SER A 127 7.92 11.17 14.34
C SER A 127 6.96 11.61 15.45
N ASP A 128 7.10 11.05 16.67
CA ASP A 128 6.22 11.35 17.81
C ASP A 128 4.74 11.33 17.41
N PHE A 129 4.35 10.26 16.73
CA PHE A 129 3.03 10.16 16.13
C PHE A 129 1.98 9.73 17.16
N PRO A 130 0.79 10.36 17.20
CA PRO A 130 -0.29 9.96 18.11
C PRO A 130 -0.75 8.53 17.82
N VAL A 131 -0.71 7.66 18.83
CA VAL A 131 -0.99 6.21 18.67
C VAL A 131 -2.42 5.95 18.21
N GLU A 132 -3.36 6.81 18.61
CA GLU A 132 -4.78 6.75 18.25
C GLU A 132 -5.04 7.01 16.75
N LYS A 133 -4.06 7.53 16.02
CA LYS A 133 -4.10 7.73 14.57
C LYS A 133 -3.41 6.62 13.77
N LEU A 134 -2.82 5.64 14.45
CA LEU A 134 -2.08 4.53 13.84
C LEU A 134 -2.87 3.22 13.98
N PHE A 135 -3.40 2.72 12.88
CA PHE A 135 -4.23 1.52 12.82
C PHE A 135 -3.47 0.41 12.11
N VAL A 136 -3.23 -0.73 12.77
CA VAL A 136 -2.57 -1.86 12.11
C VAL A 136 -3.57 -2.59 11.24
N THR A 137 -3.31 -2.57 9.93
CA THR A 137 -4.17 -3.19 8.91
C THR A 137 -3.26 -3.90 7.90
N PRO A 138 -2.95 -5.18 8.11
CA PRO A 138 -2.15 -5.96 7.17
C PRO A 138 -2.80 -6.03 5.79
N ASN A 139 -1.96 -6.15 4.75
CA ASN A 139 -2.47 -6.39 3.42
C ASN A 139 -3.24 -7.71 3.36
N GLY A 140 -4.40 -7.68 2.74
CA GLY A 140 -5.16 -8.88 2.39
C GLY A 140 -4.63 -9.54 1.12
N VAL A 141 -5.13 -10.74 0.87
CA VAL A 141 -4.91 -11.49 -0.37
C VAL A 141 -6.24 -12.04 -0.88
N ASN A 142 -6.42 -12.02 -2.19
CA ASN A 142 -7.58 -12.66 -2.81
C ASN A 142 -7.37 -14.19 -2.78
N ILE A 143 -8.02 -14.86 -1.85
CA ILE A 143 -7.88 -16.32 -1.64
C ILE A 143 -8.39 -17.12 -2.84
N ASP A 144 -9.33 -16.59 -3.62
CA ASP A 144 -9.86 -17.29 -4.80
C ASP A 144 -8.84 -17.34 -5.96
N ALA A 145 -7.80 -16.49 -5.90
CA ALA A 145 -6.69 -16.50 -6.86
C ALA A 145 -5.63 -17.58 -6.54
N PHE A 146 -5.70 -18.22 -5.36
CA PHE A 146 -4.71 -19.18 -4.91
C PHE A 146 -5.36 -20.51 -4.51
N ASN A 147 -5.21 -21.51 -5.35
CA ASN A 147 -5.71 -22.84 -5.08
C ASN A 147 -4.71 -23.63 -4.24
N PHE A 148 -5.16 -24.13 -3.09
CA PHE A 148 -4.36 -25.06 -2.31
C PHE A 148 -4.29 -26.43 -3.04
N LYS A 149 -3.09 -27.02 -3.12
CA LYS A 149 -2.84 -28.38 -3.60
C LYS A 149 -2.24 -29.19 -2.47
N GLU A 150 -2.92 -30.31 -2.10
CA GLU A 150 -2.38 -31.26 -1.11
C GLU A 150 -1.10 -31.93 -1.60
N ASP A 151 -1.07 -32.32 -2.89
CA ASP A 151 0.08 -32.94 -3.55
C ASP A 151 0.73 -31.95 -4.53
N PRO A 152 1.65 -31.08 -4.07
CA PRO A 152 2.34 -30.15 -4.95
C PRO A 152 3.33 -30.91 -5.86
N GLU A 153 3.50 -30.46 -7.08
CA GLU A 153 4.44 -31.04 -8.07
C GLU A 153 5.89 -31.11 -7.57
N HIS A 154 6.25 -30.17 -6.67
CA HIS A 154 7.61 -30.04 -6.12
C HIS A 154 7.57 -29.96 -4.59
N PRO A 155 7.23 -31.06 -3.86
CA PRO A 155 7.02 -31.01 -2.41
C PRO A 155 8.28 -30.66 -1.59
N HIS A 156 9.47 -30.82 -2.18
CA HIS A 156 10.75 -30.52 -1.52
C HIS A 156 11.36 -29.17 -1.96
N ARG A 157 10.61 -28.38 -2.73
CA ARG A 157 11.05 -27.06 -3.18
C ARG A 157 10.42 -25.95 -2.37
N SER A 158 11.23 -24.95 -2.05
CA SER A 158 10.74 -23.67 -1.50
C SER A 158 10.83 -22.60 -2.56
N MET A 159 9.95 -21.61 -2.49
CA MET A 159 9.99 -20.49 -3.42
C MET A 159 10.15 -19.19 -2.67
N TYR A 160 11.07 -18.36 -3.13
CA TYR A 160 11.20 -16.98 -2.72
C TYR A 160 10.57 -16.08 -3.78
N LEU A 161 9.29 -15.76 -3.58
CA LEU A 161 8.51 -14.92 -4.49
C LEU A 161 8.72 -13.45 -4.15
N ALA A 162 9.54 -12.76 -4.93
CA ALA A 162 9.75 -11.32 -4.81
C ALA A 162 10.47 -10.78 -6.04
N LYS A 163 10.22 -9.52 -6.40
CA LYS A 163 11.04 -8.82 -7.39
C LYS A 163 12.53 -9.05 -7.09
N VAL A 164 13.32 -9.43 -8.07
CA VAL A 164 14.77 -9.59 -7.92
C VAL A 164 15.38 -8.21 -7.69
N ASP A 165 15.76 -7.94 -6.44
CA ASP A 165 16.23 -6.63 -5.98
C ASP A 165 17.18 -6.84 -4.81
N TYR A 166 18.25 -6.05 -4.74
CA TYR A 166 19.25 -6.13 -3.66
C TYR A 166 18.61 -6.07 -2.25
N ARG A 167 17.57 -5.27 -2.06
CA ARG A 167 16.82 -5.16 -0.80
C ARG A 167 16.16 -6.46 -0.36
N LYS A 168 15.78 -7.29 -1.31
CA LYS A 168 15.17 -8.60 -1.06
C LYS A 168 16.21 -9.66 -0.69
N ARG A 169 17.49 -9.31 -0.78
CA ARG A 169 18.62 -10.13 -0.29
C ARG A 169 18.67 -11.55 -0.86
N GLN A 170 18.11 -11.79 -2.05
CA GLN A 170 18.10 -13.11 -2.69
C GLN A 170 19.52 -13.65 -2.89
N HIS A 171 20.49 -12.76 -3.10
CA HIS A 171 21.92 -13.13 -3.23
C HIS A 171 22.49 -13.87 -2.02
N LEU A 172 21.88 -13.72 -0.82
CA LEU A 172 22.31 -14.44 0.38
C LEU A 172 21.85 -15.90 0.41
N PHE A 173 20.88 -16.26 -0.42
CA PHE A 173 20.24 -17.57 -0.43
C PHE A 173 20.51 -18.38 -1.70
N GLN A 174 21.34 -17.87 -2.62
CA GLN A 174 21.60 -18.49 -3.94
C GLN A 174 22.25 -19.89 -3.86
N ASN A 175 22.85 -20.25 -2.72
CA ASN A 175 23.47 -21.55 -2.52
C ASN A 175 22.51 -22.61 -1.94
N ILE A 176 21.23 -22.27 -1.75
CA ILE A 176 20.22 -23.22 -1.28
C ILE A 176 19.58 -23.90 -2.50
N GLU A 177 19.99 -25.14 -2.80
CA GLU A 177 19.56 -25.89 -3.99
C GLU A 177 18.03 -26.11 -4.06
N SER A 178 17.37 -26.24 -2.91
CA SER A 178 15.92 -26.42 -2.83
C SER A 178 15.12 -25.14 -2.99
N LEU A 179 15.77 -23.97 -3.06
CA LEU A 179 15.12 -22.67 -3.12
C LEU A 179 15.08 -22.11 -4.55
N TRP A 180 13.89 -21.87 -5.04
CA TRP A 180 13.65 -21.21 -6.31
C TRP A 180 13.34 -19.73 -6.10
N PHE A 181 13.82 -18.88 -7.00
CA PHE A 181 13.49 -17.46 -7.02
C PHE A 181 12.52 -17.17 -8.17
N ALA A 182 11.45 -16.43 -7.86
CA ALA A 182 10.46 -15.96 -8.82
C ALA A 182 10.14 -14.50 -8.59
N GLY A 183 10.13 -13.68 -9.69
CA GLY A 183 9.83 -12.25 -9.62
C GLY A 183 10.03 -11.51 -10.92
#